data_52ab980323a49e97c30bc519a9f06bc7
#
_entry.id   52ab980323a49e97c30bc519a9f06bc7
#
_cell.length_a   1.000
_cell.length_b   1.000
_cell.length_c   1.000
_cell.angle_alpha   90.00
_cell.angle_beta   90.00
_cell.angle_gamma   90.00
#
_symmetry.space_group_name_H-M   'P 1'
#
loop_
_entity.id
_entity.type
_entity.pdbx_description
1 polymer ?
#
loop_
_entity_poly.entity_id
_entity_poly.type
_entity_poly.pdbx_seq_one_letter_code
_entity_poly.pdbx_strand_id
1 'polypeptide(L)'
;SLFNKDGKTDYDRQIRAQVIPSVTYCRSVAESRAKGFDMDFMGEKSTSPIDGITRRYPEIVILKPFNACPQICVYCQRNWEIKSIDDEVQMSREKIQEAISWIAEHDSITEVLVTGGDPLTLKNDYLDALLGEIAKIKHVERIRIGTRTPVTLPFRIDNGFLQVLEKYHEWGKREIAIVTHFEHPTEMTADALDSIKKIKKLGINVYNQQVFTYYNSRKFETCLLRKVLKVSGVDPYYSFSTKGKDETADFRVPIARIEQERAEEARLLPGLVRTDEPVFNLPRLGKSQLKAWQDHEVIMIHPDGRRVYRFYSWEVRLVTALDYLYTDIPIYDYLKRLDEDGENVADYSTIWYYF
;
A
#
# COMPACT_ATOMS: atom_id res chain seq x y z
N SER A 1 6.90 21.64 -4.59
CA SER A 1 7.57 20.36 -4.86
C SER A 1 7.99 19.74 -3.53
N LEU A 2 7.73 18.46 -3.31
CA LEU A 2 8.09 17.73 -2.09
C LEU A 2 9.60 17.48 -1.97
N PHE A 3 10.36 17.67 -3.04
CA PHE A 3 11.80 17.43 -3.08
C PHE A 3 12.50 18.34 -4.07
N ASN A 4 13.80 18.56 -3.85
CA ASN A 4 14.65 19.21 -4.82
C ASN A 4 15.03 18.22 -5.94
N LYS A 5 14.82 18.59 -7.19
CA LYS A 5 15.10 17.75 -8.36
C LYS A 5 16.56 17.27 -8.42
N ASP A 6 17.48 18.05 -7.90
CA ASP A 6 18.92 17.75 -7.89
C ASP A 6 19.31 16.72 -6.81
N GLY A 7 18.38 16.30 -5.94
CA GLY A 7 18.62 15.28 -4.90
C GLY A 7 19.71 15.67 -3.91
N LYS A 8 19.73 16.93 -3.46
CA LYS A 8 20.82 17.47 -2.63
C LYS A 8 20.86 16.92 -1.20
N THR A 9 19.73 16.51 -0.67
CA THR A 9 19.62 15.92 0.67
C THR A 9 19.20 14.45 0.58
N ASP A 10 19.39 13.71 1.67
CA ASP A 10 18.91 12.32 1.75
C ASP A 10 17.39 12.26 1.60
N TYR A 11 16.67 13.20 2.19
CA TYR A 11 15.23 13.32 2.04
C TYR A 11 14.80 13.55 0.58
N ASP A 12 15.50 14.40 -0.14
CA ASP A 12 15.24 14.61 -1.57
C ASP A 12 15.41 13.32 -2.36
N ARG A 13 16.47 12.54 -2.07
CA ARG A 13 16.74 11.24 -2.71
C ARG A 13 15.66 10.22 -2.38
N GLN A 14 15.26 10.12 -1.12
CA GLN A 14 14.24 9.20 -0.64
C GLN A 14 12.87 9.48 -1.29
N ILE A 15 12.41 10.72 -1.29
CA ILE A 15 11.14 11.11 -1.93
C ILE A 15 11.21 10.97 -3.44
N ARG A 16 12.32 11.41 -4.05
CA ARG A 16 12.51 11.35 -5.51
C ARG A 16 12.45 9.90 -6.02
N ALA A 17 13.09 8.95 -5.35
CA ALA A 17 13.12 7.56 -5.75
C ALA A 17 11.71 6.93 -5.83
N GLN A 18 10.77 7.40 -5.01
CA GLN A 18 9.39 6.90 -5.02
C GLN A 18 8.63 7.26 -6.30
N VAL A 19 9.03 8.32 -6.99
CA VAL A 19 8.25 8.93 -8.09
C VAL A 19 9.01 9.04 -9.40
N ILE A 20 10.34 8.99 -9.36
CA ILE A 20 11.19 9.04 -10.53
C ILE A 20 11.95 7.71 -10.62
N PRO A 21 11.66 6.89 -11.64
CA PRO A 21 12.32 5.62 -11.80
C PRO A 21 13.82 5.78 -12.09
N SER A 22 14.62 4.87 -11.54
CA SER A 22 16.05 4.77 -11.84
C SER A 22 16.28 4.20 -13.24
N VAL A 23 17.49 4.40 -13.78
CA VAL A 23 17.89 3.77 -15.05
C VAL A 23 17.84 2.24 -14.94
N THR A 24 18.23 1.71 -13.77
CA THR A 24 18.15 0.27 -13.48
C THR A 24 16.72 -0.22 -13.53
N TYR A 25 15.78 0.48 -12.89
CA TYR A 25 14.36 0.18 -12.96
C TYR A 25 13.85 0.14 -14.40
N CYS A 26 14.12 1.19 -15.20
CA CYS A 26 13.67 1.26 -16.60
C CYS A 26 14.22 0.11 -17.43
N ARG A 27 15.48 -0.28 -17.21
CA ARG A 27 16.11 -1.42 -17.90
C ARG A 27 15.45 -2.74 -17.50
N SER A 28 15.26 -3.00 -16.21
CA SER A 28 14.60 -4.22 -15.72
C SER A 28 13.17 -4.36 -16.23
N VAL A 29 12.40 -3.27 -16.31
CA VAL A 29 11.06 -3.27 -16.91
C VAL A 29 11.12 -3.68 -18.38
N ALA A 30 12.04 -3.10 -19.16
CA ALA A 30 12.18 -3.41 -20.58
C ALA A 30 12.57 -4.90 -20.79
N GLU A 31 13.50 -5.41 -19.98
CA GLU A 31 13.93 -6.82 -20.03
C GLU A 31 12.79 -7.78 -19.65
N SER A 32 12.04 -7.49 -18.59
CA SER A 32 10.91 -8.30 -18.13
C SER A 32 9.82 -8.38 -19.22
N ARG A 33 9.51 -7.26 -19.84
CA ARG A 33 8.56 -7.20 -20.96
C ARG A 33 9.04 -7.99 -22.19
N ALA A 34 10.33 -7.84 -22.54
CA ALA A 34 10.92 -8.56 -23.66
C ALA A 34 10.92 -10.08 -23.45
N LYS A 35 11.06 -10.54 -22.20
CA LYS A 35 10.99 -11.97 -21.84
C LYS A 35 9.56 -12.49 -21.68
N GLY A 36 8.53 -11.63 -21.79
CA GLY A 36 7.13 -12.02 -21.64
C GLY A 36 6.73 -12.43 -20.22
N PHE A 37 7.42 -11.95 -19.20
CA PHE A 37 7.04 -12.23 -17.82
C PHE A 37 5.65 -11.67 -17.50
N ASP A 38 4.88 -12.46 -16.75
CA ASP A 38 3.58 -11.98 -16.24
C ASP A 38 3.81 -10.86 -15.23
N MET A 39 3.30 -9.68 -15.57
CA MET A 39 3.41 -8.50 -14.73
C MET A 39 2.45 -8.56 -13.53
N ASP A 40 1.46 -9.44 -13.56
CA ASP A 40 0.55 -9.72 -12.43
C ASP A 40 1.15 -10.74 -11.44
N PHE A 41 2.31 -10.41 -10.88
CA PHE A 41 2.96 -11.31 -9.94
C PHE A 41 2.14 -11.61 -8.66
N MET A 42 1.16 -10.75 -8.35
CA MET A 42 0.25 -10.97 -7.23
C MET A 42 -0.90 -11.92 -7.56
N GLY A 43 -1.07 -12.29 -8.83
CA GLY A 43 -2.14 -13.16 -9.28
C GLY A 43 -3.53 -12.55 -9.07
N GLU A 44 -3.68 -11.25 -9.28
CA GLU A 44 -4.97 -10.56 -9.12
C GLU A 44 -6.02 -11.07 -10.07
N LYS A 45 -5.64 -11.37 -11.31
CA LYS A 45 -6.54 -11.96 -12.32
C LYS A 45 -7.17 -13.27 -11.82
N SER A 46 -6.39 -14.11 -11.13
CA SER A 46 -6.89 -15.39 -10.59
C SER A 46 -7.76 -15.24 -9.34
N THR A 47 -7.81 -14.05 -8.74
CA THR A 47 -8.65 -13.71 -7.58
C THR A 47 -9.72 -12.68 -7.93
N SER A 48 -9.96 -12.46 -9.21
CA SER A 48 -10.98 -11.56 -9.74
C SER A 48 -12.15 -12.39 -10.28
N PRO A 49 -13.26 -12.48 -9.54
CA PRO A 49 -14.43 -13.26 -9.98
C PRO A 49 -15.08 -12.66 -11.24
N ILE A 50 -15.01 -11.33 -11.36
CA ILE A 50 -15.43 -10.57 -12.55
C ILE A 50 -14.49 -9.39 -12.79
N ASP A 51 -14.56 -8.77 -13.95
CA ASP A 51 -13.80 -7.55 -14.27
C ASP A 51 -14.03 -6.46 -13.20
N GLY A 52 -12.94 -5.81 -12.78
CA GLY A 52 -12.98 -4.70 -11.83
C GLY A 52 -13.10 -5.09 -10.36
N ILE A 53 -13.34 -6.36 -10.05
CA ILE A 53 -13.35 -6.85 -8.66
C ILE A 53 -12.16 -7.76 -8.40
N THR A 54 -11.50 -7.57 -7.25
CA THR A 54 -10.53 -8.52 -6.69
C THR A 54 -10.99 -8.93 -5.30
N ARG A 55 -11.11 -10.24 -5.04
CA ARG A 55 -11.56 -10.80 -3.75
C ARG A 55 -10.55 -11.83 -3.24
N ARG A 56 -9.95 -11.56 -2.08
CA ARG A 56 -9.00 -12.46 -1.39
C ARG A 56 -9.40 -12.79 0.03
N TYR A 57 -10.40 -12.10 0.54
CA TYR A 57 -10.95 -12.28 1.88
C TYR A 57 -12.47 -12.42 1.80
N PRO A 58 -13.09 -13.13 2.76
CA PRO A 58 -14.53 -13.37 2.71
C PRO A 58 -15.39 -12.13 2.70
N GLU A 59 -15.01 -11.10 3.49
CA GLU A 59 -15.86 -9.95 3.79
C GLU A 59 -15.52 -8.69 3.01
N ILE A 60 -14.39 -8.66 2.29
CA ILE A 60 -13.95 -7.47 1.57
C ILE A 60 -13.65 -7.73 0.09
N VAL A 61 -14.03 -6.77 -0.73
CA VAL A 61 -13.62 -6.69 -2.13
C VAL A 61 -12.89 -5.39 -2.44
N ILE A 62 -12.03 -5.45 -3.44
CA ILE A 62 -11.44 -4.29 -4.09
C ILE A 62 -12.24 -4.03 -5.36
N LEU A 63 -12.82 -2.84 -5.48
CA LEU A 63 -13.47 -2.35 -6.70
C LEU A 63 -12.51 -1.38 -7.40
N LYS A 64 -12.19 -1.66 -8.67
CA LYS A 64 -11.22 -0.93 -9.49
C LYS A 64 -11.91 -0.16 -10.63
N PRO A 65 -12.57 0.97 -10.35
CA PRO A 65 -13.34 1.69 -11.37
C PRO A 65 -12.48 2.50 -12.34
N PHE A 66 -11.18 2.61 -12.05
CA PHE A 66 -10.28 3.52 -12.74
C PHE A 66 -8.81 3.10 -12.66
N ASN A 67 -8.06 3.25 -13.76
CA ASN A 67 -6.67 2.79 -13.88
C ASN A 67 -5.69 3.94 -14.19
N ALA A 68 -5.88 5.14 -13.63
CA ALA A 68 -4.89 6.21 -13.71
C ALA A 68 -4.63 6.83 -12.33
N CYS A 69 -3.47 7.45 -12.18
CA CYS A 69 -3.05 8.15 -10.97
C CYS A 69 -2.52 9.54 -11.32
N PRO A 70 -2.69 10.55 -10.44
CA PRO A 70 -2.04 11.86 -10.60
C PRO A 70 -0.52 11.70 -10.59
N GLN A 71 -0.03 10.68 -9.88
CA GLN A 71 1.37 10.31 -9.78
C GLN A 71 1.51 8.81 -9.62
N ILE A 72 2.33 8.18 -10.46
CA ILE A 72 2.62 6.75 -10.39
C ILE A 72 3.79 6.54 -9.40
N CYS A 73 3.56 5.70 -8.38
CA CYS A 73 4.63 5.26 -7.48
C CYS A 73 5.48 4.20 -8.16
N VAL A 74 6.81 4.37 -8.16
CA VAL A 74 7.74 3.44 -8.83
C VAL A 74 7.64 2.03 -8.27
N TYR A 75 7.49 1.89 -6.95
CA TYR A 75 7.36 0.60 -6.25
C TYR A 75 5.94 0.01 -6.28
N CYS A 76 4.98 0.65 -6.98
CA CYS A 76 3.60 0.19 -7.00
C CYS A 76 3.49 -1.20 -7.62
N GLN A 77 2.87 -2.14 -6.90
CA GLN A 77 2.66 -3.49 -7.41
C GLN A 77 1.71 -3.55 -8.61
N ARG A 78 0.93 -2.49 -8.85
CA ARG A 78 -0.03 -2.35 -9.96
C ARG A 78 0.42 -1.38 -11.05
N ASN A 79 1.65 -0.90 -11.03
CA ASN A 79 2.12 0.08 -12.02
C ASN A 79 1.97 -0.39 -13.47
N TRP A 80 1.91 -1.69 -13.70
CA TRP A 80 1.68 -2.29 -15.01
C TRP A 80 0.24 -2.10 -15.53
N GLU A 81 -0.75 -1.91 -14.65
CA GLU A 81 -2.15 -1.63 -14.99
C GLU A 81 -2.41 -0.13 -15.21
N ILE A 82 -1.55 0.75 -14.64
CA ILE A 82 -1.78 2.19 -14.66
C ILE A 82 -1.46 2.74 -16.04
N LYS A 83 -2.43 3.46 -16.60
CA LYS A 83 -2.38 4.08 -17.93
C LYS A 83 -2.25 5.60 -17.84
N SER A 84 -2.04 6.25 -18.99
CA SER A 84 -2.17 7.69 -19.12
C SER A 84 -3.61 8.14 -18.86
N ILE A 85 -3.78 9.35 -18.35
CA ILE A 85 -5.10 9.98 -18.18
C ILE A 85 -5.82 10.19 -19.53
N ASP A 86 -5.06 10.26 -20.62
CA ASP A 86 -5.59 10.43 -21.97
C ASP A 86 -6.16 9.14 -22.58
N ASP A 87 -5.89 7.97 -21.97
CA ASP A 87 -6.44 6.69 -22.40
C ASP A 87 -7.85 6.46 -21.81
N GLU A 88 -8.60 5.50 -22.36
CA GLU A 88 -9.83 4.99 -21.72
C GLU A 88 -9.47 4.20 -20.46
N VAL A 89 -9.46 4.89 -19.33
CA VAL A 89 -9.01 4.35 -18.04
C VAL A 89 -10.17 4.09 -17.08
N GLN A 90 -11.38 4.54 -17.42
CA GLN A 90 -12.60 4.30 -16.63
C GLN A 90 -13.27 3.01 -17.09
N MET A 91 -13.82 2.27 -16.14
CA MET A 91 -14.74 1.19 -16.46
C MET A 91 -16.01 1.76 -17.10
N SER A 92 -16.58 1.03 -18.07
CA SER A 92 -17.88 1.39 -18.63
C SER A 92 -18.97 1.32 -17.55
N ARG A 93 -20.06 2.03 -17.77
CA ARG A 93 -21.22 2.03 -16.84
C ARG A 93 -21.79 0.62 -16.65
N GLU A 94 -21.83 -0.17 -17.72
CA GLU A 94 -22.32 -1.55 -17.73
C GLU A 94 -21.45 -2.43 -16.83
N LYS A 95 -20.13 -2.34 -16.94
CA LYS A 95 -19.20 -3.09 -16.10
C LYS A 95 -19.26 -2.68 -14.62
N ILE A 96 -19.44 -1.38 -14.36
CA ILE A 96 -19.66 -0.89 -12.98
C ILE A 96 -20.96 -1.48 -12.42
N GLN A 97 -22.02 -1.48 -13.20
CA GLN A 97 -23.31 -2.04 -12.76
C GLN A 97 -23.23 -3.55 -12.53
N GLU A 98 -22.51 -4.27 -13.37
CA GLU A 98 -22.23 -5.69 -13.18
C GLU A 98 -21.48 -5.93 -11.86
N ALA A 99 -20.42 -5.14 -11.58
CA ALA A 99 -19.66 -5.22 -10.34
C ALA A 99 -20.53 -4.92 -9.11
N ILE A 100 -21.36 -3.90 -9.17
CA ILE A 100 -22.30 -3.54 -8.07
C ILE A 100 -23.33 -4.64 -7.84
N SER A 101 -23.90 -5.21 -8.91
CA SER A 101 -24.86 -6.31 -8.83
C SER A 101 -24.22 -7.54 -8.22
N TRP A 102 -22.99 -7.87 -8.65
CA TRP A 102 -22.23 -8.99 -8.10
C TRP A 102 -21.97 -8.81 -6.59
N ILE A 103 -21.59 -7.61 -6.14
CA ILE A 103 -21.41 -7.32 -4.70
C ILE A 103 -22.75 -7.51 -3.96
N ALA A 104 -23.84 -7.00 -4.52
CA ALA A 104 -25.18 -7.08 -3.92
C ALA A 104 -25.69 -8.52 -3.76
N GLU A 105 -25.25 -9.45 -4.62
CA GLU A 105 -25.58 -10.89 -4.56
C GLU A 105 -24.73 -11.68 -3.55
N HIS A 106 -23.72 -11.04 -2.92
CA HIS A 106 -22.79 -11.69 -2.02
C HIS A 106 -22.84 -11.09 -0.61
N ASP A 107 -23.84 -11.48 0.17
CA ASP A 107 -24.13 -10.94 1.52
C ASP A 107 -22.96 -10.99 2.52
N SER A 108 -21.98 -11.85 2.29
CA SER A 108 -20.77 -11.93 3.11
C SER A 108 -19.84 -10.72 2.92
N ILE A 109 -20.04 -9.91 1.87
CA ILE A 109 -19.20 -8.74 1.59
C ILE A 109 -19.75 -7.53 2.34
N THR A 110 -19.12 -7.20 3.46
CA THR A 110 -19.50 -6.05 4.30
C THR A 110 -18.65 -4.81 4.01
N GLU A 111 -17.56 -4.95 3.23
CA GLU A 111 -16.61 -3.89 2.98
C GLU A 111 -16.20 -3.81 1.51
N VAL A 112 -16.21 -2.58 0.97
CA VAL A 112 -15.75 -2.30 -0.40
C VAL A 112 -14.60 -1.30 -0.35
N LEU A 113 -13.42 -1.70 -0.86
CA LEU A 113 -12.29 -0.81 -1.09
C LEU A 113 -12.32 -0.30 -2.52
N VAL A 114 -12.65 0.96 -2.71
CA VAL A 114 -12.59 1.65 -4.01
C VAL A 114 -11.16 2.13 -4.24
N THR A 115 -10.48 1.54 -5.23
CA THR A 115 -9.10 1.87 -5.61
C THR A 115 -8.82 1.38 -7.04
N GLY A 116 -7.59 1.06 -7.39
CA GLY A 116 -7.20 0.60 -8.74
C GLY A 116 -6.04 1.44 -9.21
N GLY A 117 -6.31 2.52 -9.98
CA GLY A 117 -5.56 3.76 -9.92
C GLY A 117 -5.94 4.55 -8.67
N ASP A 118 -5.71 5.85 -8.67
CA ASP A 118 -6.17 6.71 -7.58
C ASP A 118 -7.58 7.24 -7.90
N PRO A 119 -8.63 6.83 -7.16
CA PRO A 119 -10.01 7.20 -7.46
C PRO A 119 -10.26 8.71 -7.37
N LEU A 120 -9.42 9.49 -6.68
CA LEU A 120 -9.56 10.94 -6.63
C LEU A 120 -9.10 11.65 -7.92
N THR A 121 -8.60 10.92 -8.90
CA THR A 121 -8.45 11.41 -10.28
C THR A 121 -9.80 11.56 -10.97
N LEU A 122 -10.81 10.84 -10.52
CA LEU A 122 -12.20 10.94 -11.02
C LEU A 122 -12.87 12.26 -10.58
N LYS A 123 -13.85 12.73 -11.36
CA LYS A 123 -14.68 13.88 -10.99
C LYS A 123 -15.60 13.55 -9.81
N ASN A 124 -15.97 14.58 -9.04
CA ASN A 124 -16.84 14.42 -7.87
C ASN A 124 -18.19 13.81 -8.24
N ASP A 125 -18.80 14.19 -9.36
CA ASP A 125 -20.08 13.63 -9.82
C ASP A 125 -19.99 12.12 -10.10
N TYR A 126 -18.86 11.65 -10.64
CA TYR A 126 -18.64 10.22 -10.85
C TYR A 126 -18.48 9.48 -9.52
N LEU A 127 -17.71 10.05 -8.59
CA LEU A 127 -17.53 9.49 -7.24
C LEU A 127 -18.88 9.47 -6.50
N ASP A 128 -19.67 10.52 -6.59
CA ASP A 128 -21.01 10.58 -5.99
C ASP A 128 -21.93 9.48 -6.54
N ALA A 129 -21.95 9.31 -7.85
CA ALA A 129 -22.74 8.25 -8.48
C ALA A 129 -22.26 6.85 -8.05
N LEU A 130 -20.95 6.60 -8.07
CA LEU A 130 -20.35 5.31 -7.69
C LEU A 130 -20.62 4.96 -6.23
N LEU A 131 -20.33 5.89 -5.31
CA LEU A 131 -20.55 5.67 -3.88
C LEU A 131 -22.04 5.53 -3.57
N GLY A 132 -22.90 6.25 -4.32
CA GLY A 132 -24.35 6.14 -4.21
C GLY A 132 -24.86 4.74 -4.57
N GLU A 133 -24.33 4.12 -5.62
CA GLU A 133 -24.71 2.74 -5.97
C GLU A 133 -24.24 1.73 -4.92
N ILE A 134 -23.00 1.85 -4.43
CA ILE A 134 -22.51 0.99 -3.35
C ILE A 134 -23.34 1.18 -2.07
N ALA A 135 -23.71 2.41 -1.76
CA ALA A 135 -24.48 2.75 -0.57
C ALA A 135 -25.92 2.19 -0.55
N LYS A 136 -26.49 1.78 -1.69
CA LYS A 136 -27.77 1.08 -1.78
C LYS A 136 -27.69 -0.37 -1.29
N ILE A 137 -26.51 -0.96 -1.27
CA ILE A 137 -26.30 -2.35 -0.85
C ILE A 137 -26.36 -2.41 0.69
N LYS A 138 -27.38 -3.08 1.22
CA LYS A 138 -27.73 -3.03 2.65
C LYS A 138 -26.68 -3.65 3.56
N HIS A 139 -25.98 -4.70 3.11
CA HIS A 139 -24.96 -5.41 3.90
C HIS A 139 -23.58 -4.76 3.81
N VAL A 140 -23.38 -3.73 2.96
CA VAL A 140 -22.13 -2.98 2.94
C VAL A 140 -22.11 -1.93 4.05
N GLU A 141 -21.35 -2.22 5.08
CA GLU A 141 -21.20 -1.39 6.29
C GLU A 141 -20.04 -0.41 6.19
N ARG A 142 -19.04 -0.69 5.31
CA ARG A 142 -17.86 0.15 5.15
C ARG A 142 -17.46 0.34 3.69
N ILE A 143 -17.21 1.59 3.33
CA ILE A 143 -16.62 1.95 2.04
C ILE A 143 -15.28 2.64 2.30
N ARG A 144 -14.20 2.03 1.84
CA ARG A 144 -12.86 2.62 1.91
C ARG A 144 -12.48 3.22 0.58
N ILE A 145 -11.92 4.43 0.60
CA ILE A 145 -11.35 5.09 -0.59
C ILE A 145 -9.83 5.03 -0.44
N GLY A 146 -9.18 4.25 -1.30
CA GLY A 146 -7.73 4.09 -1.33
C GLY A 146 -7.10 5.14 -2.22
N THR A 147 -6.43 6.14 -1.64
CA THR A 147 -5.86 7.28 -2.37
C THR A 147 -4.57 7.81 -1.76
N ARG A 148 -3.62 8.17 -2.61
CA ARG A 148 -2.40 8.91 -2.19
C ARG A 148 -2.54 10.42 -2.43
N THR A 149 -3.69 10.86 -2.90
CA THR A 149 -3.95 12.28 -3.24
C THR A 149 -3.70 13.27 -2.09
N PRO A 150 -3.96 12.95 -0.79
CA PRO A 150 -3.56 13.84 0.30
C PRO A 150 -2.07 14.19 0.31
N VAL A 151 -1.21 13.31 -0.22
CA VAL A 151 0.24 13.53 -0.36
C VAL A 151 0.57 14.19 -1.70
N THR A 152 0.03 13.66 -2.80
CA THR A 152 0.48 13.99 -4.17
C THR A 152 -0.21 15.21 -4.75
N LEU A 153 -1.47 15.44 -4.37
CA LEU A 153 -2.32 16.53 -4.87
C LEU A 153 -3.35 16.96 -3.81
N PRO A 154 -2.93 17.50 -2.64
CA PRO A 154 -3.81 17.80 -1.50
C PRO A 154 -4.96 18.74 -1.84
N PHE A 155 -4.79 19.62 -2.84
CA PHE A 155 -5.84 20.55 -3.31
C PHE A 155 -7.06 19.84 -3.90
N ARG A 156 -6.94 18.55 -4.28
CA ARG A 156 -8.04 17.73 -4.77
C ARG A 156 -9.04 17.39 -3.66
N ILE A 157 -8.65 17.54 -2.41
CA ILE A 157 -9.57 17.45 -1.26
C ILE A 157 -10.34 18.78 -1.17
N ASP A 158 -11.21 18.98 -2.14
CA ASP A 158 -12.05 20.18 -2.30
C ASP A 158 -13.41 20.00 -1.61
N ASN A 159 -14.17 21.08 -1.52
CA ASN A 159 -15.48 21.07 -0.87
C ASN A 159 -16.47 20.11 -1.55
N GLY A 160 -16.41 19.96 -2.87
CA GLY A 160 -17.28 19.04 -3.60
C GLY A 160 -17.01 17.58 -3.20
N PHE A 161 -15.73 17.19 -3.09
CA PHE A 161 -15.36 15.87 -2.60
C PHE A 161 -15.80 15.65 -1.14
N LEU A 162 -15.59 16.66 -0.28
CA LEU A 162 -16.00 16.57 1.13
C LEU A 162 -17.53 16.38 1.26
N GLN A 163 -18.33 17.06 0.45
CA GLN A 163 -19.78 16.87 0.40
C GLN A 163 -20.15 15.44 -0.01
N VAL A 164 -19.44 14.84 -0.98
CA VAL A 164 -19.65 13.45 -1.38
C VAL A 164 -19.36 12.50 -0.21
N LEU A 165 -18.26 12.71 0.52
CA LEU A 165 -17.93 11.89 1.68
C LEU A 165 -18.99 11.99 2.79
N GLU A 166 -19.40 13.22 3.14
CA GLU A 166 -20.39 13.50 4.17
C GLU A 166 -21.75 12.85 3.85
N LYS A 167 -22.16 12.88 2.58
CA LYS A 167 -23.43 12.31 2.11
C LYS A 167 -23.57 10.81 2.39
N TYR A 168 -22.47 10.05 2.34
CA TYR A 168 -22.50 8.59 2.45
C TYR A 168 -21.95 8.07 3.78
N HIS A 169 -21.39 8.94 4.64
CA HIS A 169 -20.97 8.58 5.99
C HIS A 169 -22.17 8.65 6.95
N GLU A 170 -22.68 7.50 7.35
CA GLU A 170 -23.87 7.38 8.20
C GLU A 170 -23.48 6.71 9.54
N TRP A 171 -23.43 7.52 10.61
CA TRP A 171 -23.09 7.03 11.95
C TRP A 171 -23.97 5.85 12.38
N GLY A 172 -23.34 4.79 12.85
CA GLY A 172 -24.02 3.56 13.31
C GLY A 172 -24.58 2.68 12.18
N LYS A 173 -24.39 3.07 10.92
CA LYS A 173 -24.89 2.32 9.76
C LYS A 173 -23.80 2.06 8.71
N ARG A 174 -23.10 3.10 8.27
CA ARG A 174 -22.07 2.99 7.22
C ARG A 174 -20.92 3.94 7.46
N GLU A 175 -19.72 3.38 7.57
CA GLU A 175 -18.48 4.13 7.65
C GLU A 175 -17.93 4.42 6.26
N ILE A 176 -17.61 5.70 6.00
CA ILE A 176 -16.66 6.06 4.95
C ILE A 176 -15.29 6.19 5.62
N ALA A 177 -14.25 5.60 5.04
CA ALA A 177 -12.89 5.71 5.52
C ALA A 177 -11.92 6.03 4.38
N ILE A 178 -10.93 6.86 4.66
CA ILE A 178 -9.83 7.14 3.72
C ILE A 178 -8.64 6.25 4.09
N VAL A 179 -8.09 5.54 3.10
CA VAL A 179 -6.85 4.79 3.24
C VAL A 179 -5.80 5.46 2.36
N THR A 180 -4.79 6.02 3.00
CA THR A 180 -3.77 6.82 2.31
C THR A 180 -2.37 6.21 2.43
N HIS A 181 -1.39 6.81 1.74
CA HIS A 181 -0.02 6.35 1.65
C HIS A 181 0.95 7.51 1.85
N PHE A 182 1.29 7.78 3.11
CA PHE A 182 2.45 8.57 3.51
C PHE A 182 3.60 7.60 3.72
N GLU A 183 4.70 7.82 3.04
CA GLU A 183 5.87 6.93 3.06
C GLU A 183 7.04 7.53 3.83
N HIS A 184 7.04 8.85 4.01
CA HIS A 184 8.12 9.58 4.66
C HIS A 184 7.56 10.73 5.51
N PRO A 185 8.18 11.09 6.67
CA PRO A 185 7.71 12.17 7.55
C PRO A 185 7.56 13.53 6.86
N THR A 186 8.44 13.85 5.91
CA THR A 186 8.42 15.13 5.17
C THR A 186 7.26 15.27 4.18
N GLU A 187 6.53 14.20 3.90
CA GLU A 187 5.32 14.24 3.07
C GLU A 187 4.14 14.89 3.79
N MET A 188 4.19 15.00 5.13
CA MET A 188 3.18 15.73 5.90
C MET A 188 3.44 17.25 5.81
N THR A 189 3.21 17.80 4.64
CA THR A 189 3.29 19.24 4.37
C THR A 189 2.10 19.99 4.99
N ALA A 190 2.16 21.32 5.02
CA ALA A 190 1.05 22.15 5.47
C ALA A 190 -0.25 21.88 4.68
N ASP A 191 -0.13 21.71 3.36
CA ASP A 191 -1.27 21.43 2.48
C ASP A 191 -1.83 20.02 2.71
N ALA A 192 -0.95 19.02 2.90
CA ALA A 192 -1.36 17.67 3.28
C ALA A 192 -2.10 17.66 4.62
N LEU A 193 -1.56 18.34 5.63
CA LEU A 193 -2.20 18.48 6.94
C LEU A 193 -3.57 19.17 6.84
N ASP A 194 -3.70 20.23 6.03
CA ASP A 194 -4.98 20.91 5.83
C ASP A 194 -6.01 19.96 5.18
N SER A 195 -5.60 19.19 4.18
CA SER A 195 -6.45 18.19 3.55
C SER A 195 -6.96 17.14 4.56
N ILE A 196 -6.08 16.62 5.42
CA ILE A 196 -6.46 15.68 6.48
C ILE A 196 -7.41 16.32 7.49
N LYS A 197 -7.14 17.56 7.93
CA LYS A 197 -8.04 18.28 8.84
C LYS A 197 -9.44 18.46 8.28
N LYS A 198 -9.58 18.74 6.98
CA LYS A 198 -10.89 18.86 6.32
C LYS A 198 -11.67 17.54 6.39
N ILE A 199 -11.03 16.41 6.09
CA ILE A 199 -11.64 15.08 6.18
C ILE A 199 -12.01 14.75 7.64
N LYS A 200 -11.11 14.98 8.58
CA LYS A 200 -11.35 14.70 10.02
C LYS A 200 -12.49 15.51 10.62
N LYS A 201 -12.75 16.73 10.13
CA LYS A 201 -13.90 17.56 10.56
C LYS A 201 -15.24 16.91 10.26
N LEU A 202 -15.33 16.02 9.27
CA LEU A 202 -16.53 15.24 8.95
C LEU A 202 -16.69 13.99 9.85
N GLY A 203 -15.76 13.75 10.79
CA GLY A 203 -15.74 12.53 11.61
C GLY A 203 -15.18 11.31 10.89
N ILE A 204 -14.68 11.47 9.67
CA ILE A 204 -14.17 10.38 8.84
C ILE A 204 -12.76 10.00 9.28
N ASN A 205 -12.52 8.69 9.39
CA ASN A 205 -11.23 8.15 9.75
C ASN A 205 -10.27 8.10 8.56
N VAL A 206 -8.98 8.37 8.84
CA VAL A 206 -7.90 8.34 7.85
C VAL A 206 -6.85 7.36 8.34
N TYR A 207 -6.56 6.35 7.53
CA TYR A 207 -5.62 5.28 7.82
C TYR A 207 -4.44 5.31 6.86
N ASN A 208 -3.22 5.07 7.37
CA ASN A 208 -2.01 5.03 6.55
C ASN A 208 -1.56 3.61 6.27
N GLN A 209 -1.28 3.33 5.01
CA GLN A 209 -0.61 2.12 4.55
C GLN A 209 0.78 2.49 4.04
N GLN A 210 1.80 2.31 4.85
CA GLN A 210 3.19 2.54 4.44
C GLN A 210 3.72 1.35 3.66
N VAL A 211 4.50 1.59 2.60
CA VAL A 211 5.34 0.59 1.97
C VAL A 211 6.76 0.74 2.52
N PHE A 212 7.24 -0.24 3.26
CA PHE A 212 8.57 -0.25 3.84
C PHE A 212 9.60 -0.60 2.78
N THR A 213 10.30 0.41 2.31
CA THR A 213 11.26 0.32 1.22
C THR A 213 12.67 0.64 1.72
N TYR A 214 13.69 0.33 0.91
CA TYR A 214 15.06 0.76 1.20
C TYR A 214 15.15 2.27 1.51
N TYR A 215 14.38 3.09 0.81
CA TYR A 215 14.43 4.56 0.90
C TYR A 215 13.76 5.15 2.15
N ASN A 216 13.01 4.37 2.91
CA ASN A 216 12.43 4.79 4.20
C ASN A 216 12.74 3.79 5.32
N SER A 217 13.77 2.95 5.13
CA SER A 217 14.16 1.92 6.10
C SER A 217 15.28 2.37 7.06
N ARG A 218 15.67 3.64 7.06
CA ARG A 218 16.63 4.17 8.02
C ARG A 218 16.11 3.99 9.44
N LYS A 219 17.02 3.76 10.38
CA LYS A 219 16.68 3.43 11.75
C LYS A 219 15.77 4.50 12.38
N PHE A 220 14.61 4.09 12.87
CA PHE A 220 13.57 4.92 13.49
C PHE A 220 12.90 5.99 12.59
N GLU A 221 13.12 5.95 11.29
CA GLU A 221 12.44 6.86 10.35
C GLU A 221 10.94 6.58 10.27
N THR A 222 10.55 5.30 10.21
CA THR A 222 9.14 4.89 10.27
C THR A 222 8.52 5.20 11.62
N CYS A 223 9.32 5.15 12.69
CA CYS A 223 8.94 5.59 14.03
C CYS A 223 8.55 7.07 14.03
N LEU A 224 9.35 7.93 13.41
CA LEU A 224 9.06 9.36 13.27
C LEU A 224 7.81 9.56 12.40
N LEU A 225 7.69 8.86 11.28
CA LEU A 225 6.51 8.94 10.42
C LEU A 225 5.23 8.66 11.21
N ARG A 226 5.18 7.57 11.97
CA ARG A 226 3.98 7.22 12.78
C ARG A 226 3.63 8.28 13.81
N LYS A 227 4.64 8.90 14.46
CA LYS A 227 4.42 10.03 15.39
C LYS A 227 3.79 11.22 14.66
N VAL A 228 4.35 11.60 13.53
CA VAL A 228 3.84 12.71 12.71
C VAL A 228 2.42 12.43 12.23
N LEU A 229 2.16 11.24 11.72
CA LEU A 229 0.84 10.82 11.26
C LEU A 229 -0.20 10.93 12.39
N LYS A 230 0.12 10.37 13.56
CA LYS A 230 -0.83 10.33 14.69
C LYS A 230 -1.23 11.71 15.18
N VAL A 231 -0.30 12.64 15.32
CA VAL A 231 -0.62 14.03 15.71
C VAL A 231 -1.34 14.79 14.59
N SER A 232 -1.23 14.33 13.35
CA SER A 232 -1.94 14.91 12.20
C SER A 232 -3.33 14.32 11.97
N GLY A 233 -3.78 13.36 12.81
CA GLY A 233 -5.09 12.73 12.71
C GLY A 233 -5.15 11.54 11.74
N VAL A 234 -4.00 10.98 11.37
CA VAL A 234 -3.89 9.78 10.52
C VAL A 234 -3.45 8.61 11.38
N ASP A 235 -4.19 7.51 11.31
CA ASP A 235 -3.86 6.31 12.07
C ASP A 235 -2.93 5.38 11.25
N PRO A 236 -1.78 4.99 11.81
CA PRO A 236 -0.97 3.93 11.21
C PRO A 236 -1.79 2.63 11.12
N TYR A 237 -1.80 1.98 9.95
CA TYR A 237 -2.67 0.83 9.69
C TYR A 237 -1.90 -0.41 9.20
N TYR A 238 -1.10 -0.27 8.14
CA TYR A 238 -0.22 -1.33 7.66
C TYR A 238 1.17 -0.79 7.34
N SER A 239 2.18 -1.65 7.54
CA SER A 239 3.52 -1.51 6.98
C SER A 239 3.78 -2.69 6.06
N PHE A 240 3.73 -2.46 4.74
CA PHE A 240 3.95 -3.50 3.74
C PHE A 240 5.44 -3.72 3.48
N SER A 241 5.90 -4.96 3.54
CA SER A 241 7.22 -5.31 3.03
C SER A 241 7.23 -5.25 1.51
N THR A 242 8.28 -4.65 0.95
CA THR A 242 8.49 -4.59 -0.50
C THR A 242 8.93 -5.94 -1.02
N LYS A 243 8.27 -6.43 -2.03
CA LYS A 243 8.66 -7.65 -2.73
C LYS A 243 8.28 -7.58 -4.20
N GLY A 244 8.58 -8.63 -4.91
CA GLY A 244 7.98 -8.92 -6.19
C GLY A 244 8.96 -8.77 -7.33
N LYS A 245 8.61 -8.03 -8.34
CA LYS A 245 9.27 -7.94 -9.63
C LYS A 245 10.74 -7.50 -9.51
N ASP A 246 11.57 -7.97 -10.42
CA ASP A 246 13.00 -7.58 -10.45
C ASP A 246 13.19 -6.08 -10.62
N GLU A 247 12.29 -5.41 -11.33
CA GLU A 247 12.28 -3.97 -11.49
C GLU A 247 12.18 -3.19 -10.18
N THR A 248 11.61 -3.78 -9.13
CA THR A 248 11.51 -3.16 -7.80
C THR A 248 12.63 -3.56 -6.86
N ALA A 249 13.69 -4.22 -7.35
CA ALA A 249 14.82 -4.67 -6.53
C ALA A 249 15.46 -3.54 -5.71
N ASP A 250 15.56 -2.33 -6.29
CA ASP A 250 16.11 -1.14 -5.61
C ASP A 250 15.33 -0.73 -4.35
N PHE A 251 14.08 -1.18 -4.21
CA PHE A 251 13.21 -0.87 -3.09
C PHE A 251 13.18 -1.95 -2.03
N ARG A 252 13.71 -3.13 -2.31
CA ARG A 252 13.61 -4.27 -1.40
C ARG A 252 14.41 -4.07 -0.12
N VAL A 253 13.84 -4.57 0.97
CA VAL A 253 14.43 -4.60 2.30
C VAL A 253 14.27 -6.02 2.84
N PRO A 254 15.27 -6.59 3.53
CA PRO A 254 15.11 -7.89 4.18
C PRO A 254 13.93 -7.87 5.16
N ILE A 255 13.15 -8.94 5.22
CA ILE A 255 12.07 -9.09 6.21
C ILE A 255 12.61 -8.87 7.62
N ALA A 256 13.79 -9.40 7.92
CA ALA A 256 14.48 -9.17 9.18
C ALA A 256 14.64 -7.69 9.56
N ARG A 257 14.74 -6.78 8.57
CA ARG A 257 14.89 -5.34 8.87
C ARG A 257 13.59 -4.72 9.37
N ILE A 258 12.45 -5.07 8.78
CA ILE A 258 11.16 -4.56 9.30
C ILE A 258 10.86 -5.15 10.68
N GLU A 259 11.20 -6.41 10.91
CA GLU A 259 11.07 -7.05 12.23
C GLU A 259 11.97 -6.38 13.26
N GLN A 260 13.24 -6.12 12.91
CA GLN A 260 14.17 -5.37 13.75
C GLN A 260 13.57 -3.99 14.13
N GLU A 261 13.13 -3.21 13.15
CA GLU A 261 12.56 -1.89 13.38
C GLU A 261 11.38 -1.97 14.35
N ARG A 262 10.45 -2.89 14.08
CA ARG A 262 9.24 -3.08 14.89
C ARG A 262 9.53 -3.53 16.33
N ALA A 263 10.51 -4.41 16.51
CA ALA A 263 10.89 -4.90 17.83
C ALA A 263 11.62 -3.83 18.67
N GLU A 264 12.52 -3.08 18.05
CA GLU A 264 13.30 -2.04 18.73
C GLU A 264 12.43 -0.83 19.09
N GLU A 265 11.60 -0.32 18.18
CA GLU A 265 10.71 0.81 18.45
C GLU A 265 9.59 0.49 19.44
N ALA A 266 9.26 -0.79 19.63
CA ALA A 266 8.23 -1.20 20.60
C ALA A 266 8.53 -0.71 22.02
N ARG A 267 9.80 -0.49 22.33
CA ARG A 267 10.27 0.04 23.62
C ARG A 267 10.30 1.57 23.66
N LEU A 268 10.20 2.23 22.52
CA LEU A 268 10.36 3.69 22.39
C LEU A 268 9.04 4.43 22.19
N LEU A 269 8.04 3.77 21.59
CA LEU A 269 6.80 4.40 21.19
C LEU A 269 5.62 4.03 22.10
N PRO A 270 4.74 5.01 22.41
CA PRO A 270 3.45 4.73 23.04
C PRO A 270 2.58 3.80 22.17
N GLY A 271 1.71 3.01 22.80
CA GLY A 271 0.84 2.05 22.11
C GLY A 271 -0.03 2.64 21.02
N LEU A 272 -0.61 3.84 21.25
CA LEU A 272 -1.46 4.51 20.26
C LEU A 272 -0.73 4.92 18.96
N VAL A 273 0.59 4.96 18.95
CA VAL A 273 1.40 5.29 17.77
C VAL A 273 1.77 4.02 16.99
N ARG A 274 1.75 2.86 17.65
CA ARG A 274 2.14 1.56 17.09
C ARG A 274 0.93 0.70 16.72
N THR A 275 -0.04 1.27 16.02
CA THR A 275 -1.29 0.59 15.68
C THR A 275 -1.21 -0.17 14.36
N ASP A 276 -0.19 0.06 13.53
CA ASP A 276 0.00 -0.62 12.27
C ASP A 276 0.53 -2.06 12.43
N GLU A 277 0.16 -2.90 11.45
CA GLU A 277 0.65 -4.26 11.34
C GLU A 277 1.69 -4.36 10.22
N PRO A 278 2.90 -4.91 10.50
CA PRO A 278 3.85 -5.28 9.46
C PRO A 278 3.35 -6.52 8.73
N VAL A 279 3.23 -6.42 7.41
CA VAL A 279 2.67 -7.50 6.61
C VAL A 279 3.49 -7.79 5.36
N PHE A 280 3.50 -9.04 4.95
CA PHE A 280 4.03 -9.50 3.69
C PHE A 280 2.89 -9.97 2.78
N ASN A 281 2.77 -9.36 1.60
CA ASN A 281 1.71 -9.72 0.65
C ASN A 281 2.09 -10.99 -0.11
N LEU A 282 1.25 -12.02 0.01
CA LEU A 282 1.41 -13.28 -0.71
C LEU A 282 0.61 -13.26 -2.01
N PRO A 283 1.19 -13.76 -3.12
CA PRO A 283 0.43 -13.96 -4.34
C PRO A 283 -0.83 -14.79 -4.10
N ARG A 284 -1.96 -14.34 -4.61
CA ARG A 284 -3.30 -14.95 -4.49
C ARG A 284 -3.90 -14.97 -3.09
N LEU A 285 -3.11 -15.07 -2.03
CA LEU A 285 -3.60 -15.18 -0.64
C LEU A 285 -3.86 -13.82 0.02
N GLY A 286 -3.01 -12.83 -0.24
CA GLY A 286 -3.11 -11.54 0.44
C GLY A 286 -2.03 -11.36 1.52
N LYS A 287 -2.40 -10.92 2.73
CA LYS A 287 -1.45 -10.51 3.75
C LYS A 287 -1.11 -11.64 4.72
N SER A 288 0.18 -11.91 4.91
CA SER A 288 0.70 -12.64 6.06
C SER A 288 1.22 -11.63 7.09
N GLN A 289 0.88 -11.84 8.35
CA GLN A 289 1.27 -10.94 9.45
C GLN A 289 2.64 -11.34 9.97
N LEU A 290 3.62 -10.46 9.84
CA LEU A 290 5.00 -10.75 10.24
C LEU A 290 5.18 -10.88 11.77
N LYS A 291 4.25 -10.36 12.58
CA LYS A 291 4.26 -10.57 14.02
C LYS A 291 3.65 -11.91 14.44
N ALA A 292 2.90 -12.57 13.58
CA ALA A 292 2.28 -13.84 13.88
C ALA A 292 3.21 -14.97 13.42
N TRP A 293 4.02 -15.45 14.33
CA TRP A 293 5.00 -16.50 14.04
C TRP A 293 4.38 -17.81 13.51
N GLN A 294 3.07 -17.98 13.67
CA GLN A 294 2.33 -19.10 13.09
C GLN A 294 2.10 -18.97 11.58
N ASP A 295 2.23 -17.77 11.02
CA ASP A 295 1.95 -17.50 9.61
C ASP A 295 3.11 -17.90 8.69
N HIS A 296 4.32 -18.00 9.24
CA HIS A 296 5.52 -18.32 8.47
C HIS A 296 6.65 -18.90 9.33
N GLU A 297 7.65 -19.44 8.66
CA GLU A 297 8.89 -19.93 9.28
C GLU A 297 10.11 -19.68 8.38
N VAL A 298 11.27 -19.56 8.96
CA VAL A 298 12.55 -19.59 8.22
C VAL A 298 13.00 -21.03 8.10
N ILE A 299 13.05 -21.55 6.87
CA ILE A 299 13.44 -22.94 6.59
C ILE A 299 14.93 -23.08 6.20
N MET A 300 15.58 -21.98 5.81
CA MET A 300 16.99 -21.99 5.44
C MET A 300 17.61 -20.59 5.60
N ILE A 301 18.86 -20.57 6.03
CA ILE A 301 19.70 -19.36 6.10
C ILE A 301 20.96 -19.60 5.28
N HIS A 302 21.23 -18.73 4.30
CA HIS A 302 22.44 -18.75 3.50
C HIS A 302 23.59 -17.98 4.18
N PRO A 303 24.85 -18.23 3.82
CA PRO A 303 26.02 -17.54 4.42
C PRO A 303 26.02 -16.01 4.26
N ASP A 304 25.37 -15.48 3.22
CA ASP A 304 25.19 -14.04 2.98
C ASP A 304 24.04 -13.42 3.79
N GLY A 305 23.41 -14.19 4.67
CA GLY A 305 22.27 -13.78 5.49
C GLY A 305 20.94 -13.81 4.76
N ARG A 306 20.91 -14.27 3.51
CA ARG A 306 19.67 -14.51 2.78
C ARG A 306 18.88 -15.58 3.48
N ARG A 307 17.59 -15.35 3.68
CA ARG A 307 16.67 -16.29 4.32
C ARG A 307 15.66 -16.82 3.34
N VAL A 308 15.33 -18.09 3.47
CA VAL A 308 14.22 -18.71 2.75
C VAL A 308 13.08 -18.90 3.73
N TYR A 309 11.98 -18.22 3.45
CA TYR A 309 10.75 -18.27 4.22
C TYR A 309 9.76 -19.22 3.58
N ARG A 310 9.02 -19.95 4.41
CA ARG A 310 7.81 -20.64 4.07
C ARG A 310 6.65 -19.92 4.70
N PHE A 311 5.76 -19.38 3.90
CA PHE A 311 4.50 -18.78 4.34
C PHE A 311 3.38 -19.78 4.18
N TYR A 312 2.62 -20.01 5.24
CA TYR A 312 1.54 -20.99 5.25
C TYR A 312 0.30 -20.47 4.53
N SER A 313 -0.37 -21.38 3.82
CA SER A 313 -1.66 -21.09 3.20
C SER A 313 -2.74 -21.06 4.28
N TRP A 314 -3.38 -19.89 4.47
CA TRP A 314 -4.41 -19.67 5.48
C TRP A 314 -5.83 -19.68 4.92
N GLU A 315 -5.99 -19.46 3.61
CA GLU A 315 -7.29 -19.43 2.93
C GLU A 315 -7.29 -20.35 1.72
N VAL A 316 -8.19 -21.34 1.75
CA VAL A 316 -8.31 -22.33 0.68
C VAL A 316 -9.74 -22.39 0.10
N ARG A 317 -10.68 -21.63 0.65
CA ARG A 317 -12.08 -21.63 0.21
C ARG A 317 -12.33 -20.71 -0.97
N LEU A 318 -11.69 -19.54 -0.98
CA LEU A 318 -11.83 -18.57 -2.06
C LEU A 318 -10.77 -18.76 -3.14
N VAL A 319 -9.59 -19.22 -2.76
CA VAL A 319 -8.44 -19.37 -3.65
C VAL A 319 -7.72 -20.67 -3.33
N THR A 320 -7.52 -21.51 -4.34
CA THR A 320 -6.62 -22.65 -4.20
C THR A 320 -5.18 -22.15 -4.25
N ALA A 321 -4.51 -22.13 -3.12
CA ALA A 321 -3.11 -21.76 -2.99
C ALA A 321 -2.37 -22.76 -2.11
N LEU A 322 -1.13 -23.05 -2.50
CA LEU A 322 -0.18 -23.81 -1.69
C LEU A 322 0.62 -22.83 -0.81
N ASP A 323 1.36 -23.40 0.16
CA ASP A 323 2.35 -22.63 0.89
C ASP A 323 3.29 -21.90 -0.07
N TYR A 324 3.66 -20.68 0.28
CA TYR A 324 4.49 -19.84 -0.56
C TYR A 324 5.94 -19.84 -0.04
N LEU A 325 6.86 -20.28 -0.90
CA LEU A 325 8.29 -20.18 -0.62
C LEU A 325 8.84 -18.87 -1.18
N TYR A 326 9.52 -18.13 -0.33
CA TYR A 326 10.13 -16.86 -0.68
C TYR A 326 11.59 -16.83 -0.27
N THR A 327 12.48 -16.59 -1.24
CA THR A 327 13.89 -16.32 -0.97
C THR A 327 14.08 -14.81 -0.87
N ASP A 328 14.45 -14.36 0.30
CA ASP A 328 14.66 -12.94 0.60
C ASP A 328 15.98 -12.43 0.03
N ILE A 329 16.20 -11.12 0.11
CA ILE A 329 17.45 -10.50 -0.28
C ILE A 329 18.53 -10.73 0.81
N PRO A 330 19.84 -10.73 0.44
CA PRO A 330 20.90 -10.86 1.41
C PRO A 330 20.93 -9.70 2.41
N ILE A 331 21.01 -10.02 3.70
CA ILE A 331 21.21 -9.00 4.75
C ILE A 331 22.56 -8.30 4.54
N TYR A 332 23.58 -9.04 4.11
CA TYR A 332 24.89 -8.48 3.84
C TYR A 332 24.85 -7.38 2.77
N ASP A 333 24.15 -7.62 1.66
CA ASP A 333 24.03 -6.63 0.58
C ASP A 333 23.25 -5.39 1.03
N TYR A 334 22.21 -5.59 1.84
CA TYR A 334 21.46 -4.48 2.43
C TYR A 334 22.33 -3.61 3.35
N LEU A 335 23.11 -4.23 4.25
CA LEU A 335 24.00 -3.51 5.16
C LEU A 335 25.14 -2.79 4.40
N LYS A 336 25.71 -3.45 3.39
CA LYS A 336 26.71 -2.84 2.53
C LYS A 336 26.18 -1.59 1.82
N ARG A 337 24.98 -1.66 1.31
CA ARG A 337 24.35 -0.50 0.66
C ARG A 337 24.07 0.65 1.64
N LEU A 338 23.72 0.34 2.90
CA LEU A 338 23.59 1.35 3.95
C LEU A 338 24.92 2.04 4.26
N ASP A 339 26.02 1.28 4.33
CA ASP A 339 27.38 1.81 4.52
C ASP A 339 27.79 2.72 3.37
N GLU A 340 27.51 2.34 2.12
CA GLU A 340 27.75 3.14 0.92
C GLU A 340 26.94 4.46 0.93
N ASP A 341 25.77 4.46 1.54
CA ASP A 341 24.93 5.66 1.74
C ASP A 341 25.36 6.49 2.98
N GLY A 342 26.38 6.05 3.73
CA GLY A 342 26.93 6.76 4.89
C GLY A 342 26.24 6.47 6.22
N GLU A 343 25.42 5.42 6.28
CA GLU A 343 24.81 4.96 7.53
C GLU A 343 25.83 4.20 8.38
N ASN A 344 25.70 4.32 9.70
CA ASN A 344 26.51 3.51 10.62
C ASN A 344 25.92 2.09 10.73
N VAL A 345 26.47 1.13 10.04
CA VAL A 345 25.98 -0.26 10.03
C VAL A 345 25.98 -0.94 11.39
N ALA A 346 26.76 -0.46 12.35
CA ALA A 346 26.74 -0.98 13.71
C ALA A 346 25.39 -0.78 14.40
N ASP A 347 24.63 0.25 14.01
CA ASP A 347 23.31 0.53 14.55
C ASP A 347 22.27 -0.50 14.10
N TYR A 348 22.58 -1.28 13.06
CA TYR A 348 21.72 -2.33 12.48
C TYR A 348 22.19 -3.75 12.86
N SER A 349 23.20 -3.90 13.71
CA SER A 349 23.82 -5.19 14.04
C SER A 349 22.85 -6.25 14.56
N THR A 350 21.76 -5.85 15.20
CA THR A 350 20.73 -6.77 15.71
C THR A 350 19.89 -7.42 14.60
N ILE A 351 19.96 -6.96 13.35
CA ILE A 351 19.19 -7.51 12.22
C ILE A 351 19.38 -9.03 12.05
N TRP A 352 20.55 -9.55 12.47
CA TRP A 352 20.87 -10.96 12.37
C TRP A 352 20.05 -11.86 13.30
N TYR A 353 19.40 -11.30 14.31
CA TYR A 353 18.62 -12.03 15.32
C TYR A 353 17.13 -12.13 15.02
N TYR A 354 16.63 -11.41 14.02
CA TYR A 354 15.20 -11.37 13.67
C TYR A 354 14.91 -12.28 12.49
N PHE A 355 13.96 -13.22 12.67
CA PHE A 355 13.49 -14.18 11.66
C PHE A 355 12.21 -14.87 12.13
#